data_7750d88d5eab156dc9b291da43358289
#
_entry.id   7750d88d5eab156dc9b291da43358289
#
_cell.length_a   1.000
_cell.length_b   1.000
_cell.length_c   1.000
_cell.angle_alpha   90.00
_cell.angle_beta   90.00
_cell.angle_gamma   90.00
#
_symmetry.space_group_name_H-M   'P 1'
#
loop_
_entity.id
_entity.type
_entity.pdbx_description
1 polymer ?
#
loop_
_entity_poly.entity_id
_entity_poly.type
_entity_poly.pdbx_seq_one_letter_code
_entity_poly.pdbx_strand_id
1 'polypeptide(L)'
;MRLIQASVVAVALAVCSVSAQQMEADRKVAGGGITVKGWQGKVDAAAAKQGKTVNDSKLMEMGGGLHMQVGPAAVYWNPSNTATGEYTVKATFKETKVASDHPHPYGLFIGGSKLDSETPNLLYCVAYGSGEALVRGFSEGKVLQVSKRVPNAAVNKAAADGGVTQEIAWNVTADKADCLVNGTVVASVPKAEIVGAGKLESTDGVYGIRVSHNVDLMVTGLTKK
;
A
#
# COMPACT_ATOMS: atom_id res chain seq x y z
N MET A 1 -67.16 -20.98 -37.06
CA MET A 1 -66.37 -21.21 -35.82
C MET A 1 -64.91 -20.83 -36.10
N ARG A 2 -64.45 -19.69 -35.62
CA ARG A 2 -63.06 -19.26 -35.76
C ARG A 2 -62.39 -19.42 -34.37
N LEU A 3 -61.40 -20.28 -34.29
CA LEU A 3 -60.56 -20.46 -33.12
C LEU A 3 -59.56 -19.29 -33.04
N ILE A 4 -59.58 -18.56 -31.93
CA ILE A 4 -58.59 -17.55 -31.60
C ILE A 4 -57.49 -18.24 -30.76
N GLN A 5 -56.30 -18.36 -31.33
CA GLN A 5 -55.10 -18.80 -30.58
C GLN A 5 -54.55 -17.60 -29.82
N ALA A 6 -54.55 -17.68 -28.50
CA ALA A 6 -53.88 -16.70 -27.63
C ALA A 6 -52.43 -17.14 -27.44
N SER A 7 -51.47 -16.32 -27.95
CA SER A 7 -50.04 -16.50 -27.71
C SER A 7 -49.65 -15.86 -26.39
N VAL A 8 -49.21 -16.66 -25.43
CA VAL A 8 -48.63 -16.20 -24.18
C VAL A 8 -47.13 -15.89 -24.40
N VAL A 9 -46.75 -14.63 -24.33
CA VAL A 9 -45.37 -14.21 -24.36
C VAL A 9 -44.84 -14.23 -22.91
N ALA A 10 -43.96 -15.20 -22.63
CA ALA A 10 -43.23 -15.25 -21.35
C ALA A 10 -42.04 -14.27 -21.40
N VAL A 11 -42.10 -13.19 -20.65
CA VAL A 11 -40.98 -12.27 -20.45
C VAL A 11 -40.09 -12.86 -19.35
N ALA A 12 -38.92 -13.37 -19.71
CA ALA A 12 -37.89 -13.79 -18.77
C ALA A 12 -37.15 -12.55 -18.23
N LEU A 13 -37.40 -12.18 -16.99
CA LEU A 13 -36.60 -11.20 -16.25
C LEU A 13 -35.27 -11.82 -15.88
N ALA A 14 -34.20 -11.44 -16.60
CA ALA A 14 -32.83 -11.74 -16.20
C ALA A 14 -32.45 -10.87 -14.98
N VAL A 15 -32.44 -11.48 -13.81
CA VAL A 15 -31.93 -10.84 -12.59
C VAL A 15 -30.40 -10.89 -12.67
N CYS A 16 -29.78 -9.77 -13.08
CA CYS A 16 -28.33 -9.59 -12.93
C CYS A 16 -28.02 -9.45 -11.43
N SER A 17 -27.57 -10.52 -10.81
CA SER A 17 -26.98 -10.51 -9.48
C SER A 17 -25.66 -9.74 -9.58
N VAL A 18 -25.65 -8.47 -9.18
CA VAL A 18 -24.42 -7.74 -8.90
C VAL A 18 -23.84 -8.35 -7.63
N SER A 19 -22.85 -9.22 -7.78
CA SER A 19 -22.04 -9.68 -6.64
C SER A 19 -21.32 -8.47 -6.06
N ALA A 20 -21.84 -7.89 -4.98
CA ALA A 20 -21.07 -6.98 -4.16
C ALA A 20 -19.85 -7.78 -3.68
N GLN A 21 -18.65 -7.43 -4.17
CA GLN A 21 -17.41 -7.97 -3.62
C GLN A 21 -17.40 -7.59 -2.13
N GLN A 22 -17.57 -8.60 -1.30
CA GLN A 22 -17.51 -8.45 0.15
C GLN A 22 -16.07 -8.04 0.46
N MET A 23 -15.88 -6.79 0.88
CA MET A 23 -14.56 -6.32 1.29
C MET A 23 -14.12 -7.17 2.48
N GLU A 24 -12.93 -7.75 2.40
CA GLU A 24 -12.34 -8.53 3.50
C GLU A 24 -12.26 -7.64 4.74
N ALA A 25 -12.76 -8.15 5.87
CA ALA A 25 -12.74 -7.42 7.13
C ALA A 25 -11.31 -7.31 7.67
N ASP A 26 -10.98 -6.16 8.24
CA ASP A 26 -9.71 -5.98 8.94
C ASP A 26 -9.63 -6.94 10.13
N ARG A 27 -8.51 -7.65 10.26
CA ARG A 27 -8.25 -8.50 11.42
C ARG A 27 -8.17 -7.66 12.70
N LYS A 28 -8.54 -8.26 13.81
CA LYS A 28 -8.33 -7.66 15.12
C LYS A 28 -6.92 -7.98 15.62
N VAL A 29 -6.17 -6.96 16.01
CA VAL A 29 -4.84 -7.08 16.60
C VAL A 29 -4.94 -6.79 18.10
N ALA A 30 -4.66 -7.80 18.92
CA ALA A 30 -4.68 -7.64 20.37
C ALA A 30 -3.46 -6.84 20.86
N GLY A 31 -3.67 -5.93 21.83
CA GLY A 31 -2.59 -5.10 22.38
C GLY A 31 -1.94 -4.20 21.33
N GLY A 32 -2.76 -3.63 20.45
CA GLY A 32 -2.32 -2.75 19.38
C GLY A 32 -1.70 -1.45 19.85
N GLY A 33 -1.20 -0.70 18.88
CA GLY A 33 -0.53 0.58 19.07
C GLY A 33 0.90 0.57 18.55
N ILE A 34 1.53 1.72 18.66
CA ILE A 34 2.93 1.95 18.25
C ILE A 34 3.78 2.03 19.52
N THR A 35 4.66 1.04 19.73
CA THR A 35 5.56 1.01 20.90
C THR A 35 7.00 1.43 20.57
N VAL A 36 7.29 1.68 19.29
CA VAL A 36 8.60 2.11 18.82
C VAL A 36 8.77 3.61 19.04
N LYS A 37 9.80 4.00 19.79
CA LYS A 37 10.04 5.39 20.16
C LYS A 37 10.17 6.29 18.91
N GLY A 38 9.41 7.39 18.90
CA GLY A 38 9.45 8.41 17.84
C GLY A 38 8.67 8.03 16.58
N TRP A 39 8.13 6.82 16.49
CA TRP A 39 7.29 6.43 15.35
C TRP A 39 5.85 6.90 15.54
N GLN A 40 5.25 7.23 14.43
CA GLN A 40 3.87 7.64 14.27
C GLN A 40 3.20 6.79 13.18
N GLY A 41 1.89 6.85 13.12
CA GLY A 41 1.13 6.18 12.08
C GLY A 41 -0.25 6.78 11.90
N LYS A 42 -0.80 6.59 10.71
CA LYS A 42 -2.17 7.01 10.38
C LYS A 42 -2.81 5.96 9.48
N VAL A 43 -4.02 5.56 9.84
CA VAL A 43 -4.85 4.68 8.99
C VAL A 43 -5.42 5.47 7.82
N ASP A 44 -5.74 4.77 6.74
CA ASP A 44 -6.38 5.37 5.58
C ASP A 44 -7.73 6.00 5.94
N ALA A 45 -8.12 7.05 5.22
CA ALA A 45 -9.34 7.82 5.49
C ALA A 45 -10.60 6.93 5.48
N ALA A 46 -10.67 5.89 4.66
CA ALA A 46 -11.79 4.95 4.64
C ALA A 46 -11.90 4.13 5.93
N ALA A 47 -10.77 3.70 6.49
CA ALA A 47 -10.72 2.99 7.77
C ALA A 47 -11.01 3.94 8.95
N ALA A 48 -10.47 5.16 8.92
CA ALA A 48 -10.74 6.17 9.93
C ALA A 48 -12.24 6.53 10.03
N LYS A 49 -12.94 6.62 8.90
CA LYS A 49 -14.41 6.82 8.87
C LYS A 49 -15.20 5.66 9.52
N GLN A 50 -14.60 4.48 9.62
CA GLN A 50 -15.17 3.33 10.32
C GLN A 50 -14.74 3.27 11.80
N GLY A 51 -14.10 4.32 12.32
CA GLY A 51 -13.62 4.39 13.69
C GLY A 51 -12.32 3.62 13.95
N LYS A 52 -11.65 3.15 12.91
CA LYS A 52 -10.36 2.49 13.03
C LYS A 52 -9.23 3.47 13.30
N THR A 53 -8.24 3.01 14.04
CA THR A 53 -7.04 3.77 14.42
C THR A 53 -5.80 2.90 14.29
N VAL A 54 -4.63 3.46 14.53
CA VAL A 54 -3.36 2.70 14.60
C VAL A 54 -3.35 1.70 15.77
N ASN A 55 -4.25 1.84 16.74
CA ASN A 55 -4.40 0.87 17.84
C ASN A 55 -5.08 -0.44 17.40
N ASP A 56 -5.67 -0.48 16.21
CA ASP A 56 -6.16 -1.71 15.58
C ASP A 56 -5.03 -2.47 14.85
N SER A 57 -3.81 -1.97 14.91
CA SER A 57 -2.57 -2.58 14.42
C SER A 57 -1.50 -2.53 15.51
N LYS A 58 -0.40 -3.24 15.33
CA LYS A 58 0.73 -3.22 16.26
C LYS A 58 2.04 -2.97 15.52
N LEU A 59 2.80 -1.98 15.99
CA LEU A 59 4.17 -1.72 15.54
C LEU A 59 5.11 -1.79 16.74
N MET A 60 6.09 -2.67 16.69
CA MET A 60 7.04 -2.91 17.77
C MET A 60 8.45 -3.22 17.24
N GLU A 61 9.46 -2.96 18.05
CA GLU A 61 10.83 -3.44 17.78
C GLU A 61 10.92 -4.94 18.07
N MET A 62 11.52 -5.69 17.14
CA MET A 62 11.78 -7.11 17.29
C MET A 62 12.94 -7.54 16.40
N GLY A 63 13.90 -8.29 16.95
CA GLY A 63 14.97 -8.90 16.16
C GLY A 63 15.83 -7.92 15.36
N GLY A 64 16.03 -6.69 15.85
CA GLY A 64 16.79 -5.64 15.14
C GLY A 64 16.04 -4.97 14.01
N GLY A 65 14.73 -5.14 13.94
CA GLY A 65 13.86 -4.51 12.96
C GLY A 65 12.51 -4.11 13.56
N LEU A 66 11.55 -3.83 12.69
CA LEU A 66 10.19 -3.47 13.04
C LEU A 66 9.26 -4.66 12.73
N HIS A 67 8.55 -5.14 13.73
CA HIS A 67 7.46 -6.10 13.52
C HIS A 67 6.14 -5.35 13.43
N MET A 68 5.39 -5.63 12.39
CA MET A 68 4.12 -4.98 12.07
C MET A 68 3.03 -6.02 11.92
N GLN A 69 2.06 -6.00 12.83
CA GLN A 69 0.81 -6.74 12.69
C GLN A 69 -0.28 -5.73 12.33
N VAL A 70 -0.72 -5.76 11.08
CA VAL A 70 -1.58 -4.70 10.54
C VAL A 70 -3.02 -5.19 10.44
N GLY A 71 -3.94 -4.47 11.07
CA GLY A 71 -5.38 -4.57 10.86
C GLY A 71 -5.77 -3.71 9.66
N PRO A 72 -6.10 -2.41 9.84
CA PRO A 72 -6.43 -1.51 8.75
C PRO A 72 -5.20 -1.03 7.97
N ALA A 73 -5.40 -0.69 6.70
CA ALA A 73 -4.38 -0.07 5.87
C ALA A 73 -3.90 1.27 6.45
N ALA A 74 -2.58 1.48 6.45
CA ALA A 74 -1.96 2.62 7.12
C ALA A 74 -0.61 3.02 6.53
N VAL A 75 -0.14 4.19 6.93
CA VAL A 75 1.25 4.62 6.80
C VAL A 75 1.89 4.74 8.18
N TYR A 76 3.19 4.44 8.27
CA TYR A 76 3.98 4.54 9.49
C TYR A 76 5.28 5.25 9.19
N TRP A 77 5.69 6.17 10.06
CA TRP A 77 6.89 6.97 9.87
C TRP A 77 7.52 7.39 11.20
N ASN A 78 8.79 7.72 11.14
CA ASN A 78 9.45 8.52 12.16
C ASN A 78 9.65 9.93 11.57
N PRO A 79 9.21 11.02 12.19
CA PRO A 79 9.38 12.38 11.65
C PRO A 79 10.83 12.79 11.39
N SER A 80 11.81 12.13 12.02
CA SER A 80 13.23 12.34 11.76
C SER A 80 13.74 11.66 10.49
N ASN A 81 12.96 10.72 9.92
CA ASN A 81 13.30 10.05 8.67
C ASN A 81 12.97 10.96 7.48
N THR A 82 13.87 11.87 7.15
CA THR A 82 13.71 12.82 6.05
C THR A 82 14.73 12.60 4.95
N ALA A 83 14.35 12.91 3.71
CA ALA A 83 15.21 12.87 2.55
C ALA A 83 14.98 14.12 1.68
N THR A 84 16.04 14.63 1.06
CA THR A 84 16.02 15.82 0.20
C THR A 84 16.97 15.66 -0.97
N GLY A 85 16.64 16.25 -2.11
CA GLY A 85 17.47 16.26 -3.31
C GLY A 85 17.52 14.91 -4.01
N GLU A 86 18.72 14.38 -4.19
CA GLU A 86 18.94 13.03 -4.74
C GLU A 86 19.26 12.06 -3.60
N TYR A 87 18.58 10.91 -3.58
CA TYR A 87 18.74 9.94 -2.50
C TYR A 87 18.22 8.56 -2.87
N THR A 88 18.62 7.58 -2.11
CA THR A 88 18.03 6.24 -2.11
C THR A 88 17.50 5.90 -0.73
N VAL A 89 16.23 5.53 -0.64
CA VAL A 89 15.62 4.95 0.57
C VAL A 89 15.30 3.50 0.29
N LYS A 90 15.65 2.59 1.19
CA LYS A 90 15.36 1.17 1.04
C LYS A 90 15.06 0.47 2.35
N ALA A 91 14.33 -0.64 2.27
CA ALA A 91 14.12 -1.58 3.36
C ALA A 91 13.84 -2.98 2.82
N THR A 92 14.10 -3.98 3.65
CA THR A 92 13.72 -5.38 3.41
C THR A 92 12.45 -5.70 4.19
N PHE A 93 11.47 -6.25 3.48
CA PHE A 93 10.18 -6.69 4.00
C PHE A 93 10.12 -8.20 3.94
N LYS A 94 9.83 -8.84 5.07
CA LYS A 94 9.56 -10.28 5.14
C LYS A 94 8.14 -10.48 5.65
N GLU A 95 7.28 -11.01 4.81
CA GLU A 95 5.95 -11.49 5.18
C GLU A 95 6.04 -13.00 5.45
N THR A 96 5.56 -13.42 6.62
CA THR A 96 5.69 -14.83 7.04
C THR A 96 4.64 -15.72 6.41
N LYS A 97 3.47 -15.14 6.08
CA LYS A 97 2.36 -15.87 5.46
C LYS A 97 1.49 -14.93 4.65
N VAL A 98 1.67 -14.95 3.35
CA VAL A 98 0.82 -14.24 2.40
C VAL A 98 -0.56 -14.92 2.32
N ALA A 99 -1.63 -14.13 2.32
CA ALA A 99 -2.96 -14.64 2.02
C ALA A 99 -3.00 -15.14 0.56
N SER A 100 -3.34 -16.42 0.36
CA SER A 100 -3.23 -17.07 -0.95
C SER A 100 -4.24 -16.56 -1.98
N ASP A 101 -5.41 -16.14 -1.52
CA ASP A 101 -6.54 -15.68 -2.31
C ASP A 101 -6.60 -14.15 -2.44
N HIS A 102 -5.99 -13.43 -1.50
CA HIS A 102 -6.02 -11.97 -1.46
C HIS A 102 -4.70 -11.38 -0.94
N PRO A 103 -3.59 -11.47 -1.70
CA PRO A 103 -2.31 -10.88 -1.29
C PRO A 103 -2.43 -9.37 -1.12
N HIS A 104 -2.03 -8.86 0.04
CA HIS A 104 -2.04 -7.45 0.37
C HIS A 104 -0.67 -6.82 0.19
N PRO A 105 -0.58 -5.59 -0.37
CA PRO A 105 0.71 -4.98 -0.66
C PRO A 105 1.30 -4.23 0.52
N TYR A 106 2.61 -4.12 0.49
CA TYR A 106 3.42 -3.35 1.41
C TYR A 106 4.64 -2.75 0.72
N GLY A 107 5.22 -1.72 1.30
CA GLY A 107 6.41 -1.09 0.75
C GLY A 107 6.76 0.24 1.40
N LEU A 108 7.41 1.10 0.64
CA LEU A 108 7.93 2.38 1.10
C LEU A 108 7.21 3.56 0.47
N PHE A 109 7.08 4.63 1.23
CA PHE A 109 6.70 5.93 0.70
C PHE A 109 7.83 6.96 0.87
N ILE A 110 7.79 7.99 0.01
CA ILE A 110 8.67 9.17 -0.01
C ILE A 110 7.84 10.44 -0.18
N GLY A 111 8.46 11.60 -0.05
CA GLY A 111 7.82 12.91 -0.23
C GLY A 111 6.73 13.19 0.78
N GLY A 112 6.80 12.54 1.95
CA GLY A 112 5.76 12.64 2.98
C GLY A 112 5.67 14.03 3.58
N SER A 113 4.51 14.67 3.44
CA SER A 113 4.13 15.88 4.13
C SER A 113 2.68 15.78 4.63
N LYS A 114 2.33 16.55 5.67
CA LYS A 114 0.97 16.57 6.24
C LYS A 114 0.44 15.17 6.61
N LEU A 115 1.33 14.24 7.00
CA LEU A 115 1.01 12.82 7.17
C LEU A 115 -0.04 12.55 8.25
N ASP A 116 -0.16 13.41 9.25
CA ASP A 116 -1.14 13.35 10.34
C ASP A 116 -2.46 14.07 10.01
N SER A 117 -2.53 14.80 8.88
CA SER A 117 -3.72 15.55 8.46
C SER A 117 -4.74 14.69 7.70
N GLU A 118 -5.91 15.26 7.41
CA GLU A 118 -6.93 14.62 6.57
C GLU A 118 -6.54 14.57 5.08
N THR A 119 -5.50 15.32 4.69
CA THR A 119 -5.01 15.41 3.31
C THR A 119 -3.51 15.09 3.24
N PRO A 120 -3.08 13.87 3.65
CA PRO A 120 -1.68 13.51 3.59
C PRO A 120 -1.17 13.57 2.15
N ASN A 121 0.09 13.96 1.99
CA ASN A 121 0.75 13.99 0.70
C ASN A 121 1.95 13.05 0.74
N LEU A 122 2.00 12.07 -0.16
CA LEU A 122 3.08 11.08 -0.25
C LEU A 122 2.99 10.26 -1.55
N LEU A 123 4.10 9.70 -1.98
CA LEU A 123 4.19 8.72 -3.07
C LEU A 123 4.68 7.38 -2.52
N TYR A 124 4.03 6.26 -2.86
CA TYR A 124 4.43 4.95 -2.38
C TYR A 124 4.62 3.94 -3.51
N CYS A 125 5.62 3.07 -3.32
CA CYS A 125 5.89 1.88 -4.10
C CYS A 125 5.63 0.66 -3.22
N VAL A 126 4.80 -0.25 -3.70
CA VAL A 126 4.42 -1.46 -2.95
C VAL A 126 4.52 -2.70 -3.83
N ALA A 127 4.87 -3.81 -3.19
CA ALA A 127 4.90 -5.13 -3.79
C ALA A 127 3.84 -6.03 -3.16
N TYR A 128 3.34 -6.98 -3.94
CA TYR A 128 2.38 -8.01 -3.54
C TYR A 128 3.07 -9.36 -3.49
N GLY A 129 2.76 -10.18 -2.52
CA GLY A 129 3.25 -11.57 -2.45
C GLY A 129 2.81 -12.47 -3.63
N SER A 130 1.96 -11.97 -4.52
CA SER A 130 1.59 -12.61 -5.81
C SER A 130 2.55 -12.32 -6.96
N GLY A 131 3.57 -11.46 -6.78
CA GLY A 131 4.55 -11.13 -7.82
C GLY A 131 4.22 -9.89 -8.64
N GLU A 132 3.51 -8.93 -8.07
CA GLU A 132 3.09 -7.69 -8.73
C GLU A 132 3.62 -6.47 -7.97
N ALA A 133 3.76 -5.35 -8.67
CA ALA A 133 4.11 -4.07 -8.08
C ALA A 133 3.12 -2.96 -8.49
N LEU A 134 3.12 -1.89 -7.71
CA LEU A 134 2.24 -0.74 -7.92
C LEU A 134 2.88 0.53 -7.34
N VAL A 135 2.77 1.64 -8.09
CA VAL A 135 3.11 2.98 -7.60
C VAL A 135 1.85 3.83 -7.56
N ARG A 136 1.58 4.41 -6.40
CA ARG A 136 0.48 5.34 -6.14
C ARG A 136 0.91 6.39 -5.13
N GLY A 137 0.04 7.35 -4.86
CA GLY A 137 0.23 8.33 -3.82
C GLY A 137 -1.08 8.83 -3.23
N PHE A 138 -0.95 9.75 -2.30
CA PHE A 138 -2.04 10.57 -1.81
C PHE A 138 -1.70 12.04 -2.01
N SER A 139 -2.66 12.81 -2.48
CA SER A 139 -2.57 14.26 -2.63
C SER A 139 -3.95 14.88 -2.48
N GLU A 140 -4.06 15.95 -1.70
CA GLU A 140 -5.31 16.70 -1.52
C GLU A 140 -6.52 15.82 -1.13
N GLY A 141 -6.30 14.79 -0.31
CA GLY A 141 -7.34 13.84 0.11
C GLY A 141 -7.78 12.84 -0.98
N LYS A 142 -7.07 12.77 -2.09
CA LYS A 142 -7.35 11.88 -3.22
C LYS A 142 -6.21 10.89 -3.44
N VAL A 143 -6.53 9.78 -4.09
CA VAL A 143 -5.51 8.81 -4.54
C VAL A 143 -4.88 9.32 -5.84
N LEU A 144 -3.56 9.51 -5.82
CA LEU A 144 -2.77 9.81 -7.02
C LEU A 144 -2.43 8.48 -7.72
N GLN A 145 -3.03 8.26 -8.89
CA GLN A 145 -2.75 7.08 -9.72
C GLN A 145 -1.50 7.32 -10.55
N VAL A 146 -0.44 6.57 -10.33
CA VAL A 146 0.83 6.70 -11.05
C VAL A 146 1.06 5.49 -11.96
N SER A 147 0.92 4.28 -11.45
CA SER A 147 1.00 3.07 -12.28
C SER A 147 -0.21 2.15 -12.05
N LYS A 148 -0.40 1.19 -12.95
CA LYS A 148 -1.31 0.07 -12.73
C LYS A 148 -0.61 -1.02 -11.92
N ARG A 149 -1.36 -1.84 -11.20
CA ARG A 149 -0.88 -3.09 -10.62
C ARG A 149 -0.57 -4.04 -11.77
N VAL A 150 0.68 -4.45 -11.91
CA VAL A 150 1.13 -5.34 -12.98
C VAL A 150 2.11 -6.39 -12.46
N PRO A 151 2.09 -7.62 -12.99
CA PRO A 151 3.12 -8.62 -12.73
C PRO A 151 4.50 -8.12 -13.12
N ASN A 152 5.50 -8.44 -12.29
CA ASN A 152 6.89 -8.12 -12.59
C ASN A 152 7.81 -9.24 -12.09
N ALA A 153 8.73 -9.69 -12.94
CA ALA A 153 9.63 -10.80 -12.63
C ALA A 153 10.60 -10.49 -11.47
N ALA A 154 10.84 -9.22 -11.18
CA ALA A 154 11.66 -8.80 -10.05
C ALA A 154 10.96 -8.95 -8.69
N VAL A 155 9.63 -9.07 -8.67
CA VAL A 155 8.84 -9.23 -7.45
C VAL A 155 8.72 -10.72 -7.12
N ASN A 156 9.29 -11.12 -5.98
CA ASN A 156 9.19 -12.50 -5.53
C ASN A 156 7.74 -12.89 -5.24
N LYS A 157 7.37 -14.10 -5.64
CA LYS A 157 6.11 -14.71 -5.26
C LYS A 157 6.27 -15.46 -3.93
N ALA A 158 5.20 -15.53 -3.18
CA ALA A 158 5.16 -16.33 -1.97
C ALA A 158 5.53 -17.79 -2.27
N ALA A 159 6.36 -18.37 -1.42
CA ALA A 159 6.72 -19.78 -1.46
C ALA A 159 5.52 -20.67 -1.03
N ALA A 160 5.69 -21.99 -1.13
CA ALA A 160 4.63 -22.93 -0.78
C ALA A 160 4.16 -22.83 0.70
N ASP A 161 5.04 -22.41 1.60
CA ASP A 161 4.74 -22.13 3.01
C ASP A 161 4.05 -20.77 3.22
N GLY A 162 3.90 -19.97 2.16
CA GLY A 162 3.33 -18.64 2.17
C GLY A 162 4.33 -17.52 2.48
N GLY A 163 5.59 -17.82 2.78
CA GLY A 163 6.61 -16.82 3.09
C GLY A 163 7.11 -16.08 1.85
N VAL A 164 7.39 -14.79 1.98
CA VAL A 164 8.04 -13.99 0.91
C VAL A 164 8.91 -12.90 1.52
N THR A 165 10.03 -12.61 0.86
CA THR A 165 10.92 -11.50 1.21
C THR A 165 11.16 -10.63 -0.01
N GLN A 166 11.08 -9.31 0.17
CA GLN A 166 11.33 -8.30 -0.87
C GLN A 166 12.26 -7.22 -0.31
N GLU A 167 13.26 -6.79 -1.05
CA GLU A 167 13.86 -5.47 -0.84
C GLU A 167 13.09 -4.47 -1.70
N ILE A 168 12.57 -3.41 -1.10
CA ILE A 168 11.86 -2.34 -1.82
C ILE A 168 12.67 -1.06 -1.62
N ALA A 169 12.87 -0.31 -2.71
CA ALA A 169 13.62 0.93 -2.66
C ALA A 169 12.99 2.01 -3.54
N TRP A 170 13.24 3.24 -3.15
CA TRP A 170 13.11 4.42 -4.00
C TRP A 170 14.51 4.96 -4.32
N ASN A 171 14.79 5.19 -5.59
CA ASN A 171 15.95 5.96 -6.03
C ASN A 171 15.45 7.24 -6.68
N VAL A 172 15.73 8.38 -6.05
CA VAL A 172 15.30 9.70 -6.49
C VAL A 172 16.49 10.44 -7.05
N THR A 173 16.37 10.90 -8.29
CA THR A 173 17.36 11.73 -8.99
C THR A 173 16.80 13.12 -9.25
N ALA A 174 17.54 13.99 -9.94
CA ALA A 174 17.06 15.32 -10.32
C ALA A 174 15.73 15.27 -11.09
N ASP A 175 15.58 14.30 -12.01
CA ASP A 175 14.51 14.29 -13.00
C ASP A 175 13.40 13.28 -12.73
N LYS A 176 13.65 12.24 -11.94
CA LYS A 176 12.74 11.11 -11.76
C LYS A 176 12.81 10.45 -10.38
N ALA A 177 11.81 9.63 -10.09
CA ALA A 177 11.79 8.71 -8.98
C ALA A 177 11.61 7.28 -9.51
N ASP A 178 12.57 6.41 -9.26
CA ASP A 178 12.53 5.00 -9.62
C ASP A 178 12.10 4.18 -8.41
N CYS A 179 11.04 3.37 -8.57
CA CYS A 179 10.68 2.31 -7.63
C CYS A 179 11.45 1.05 -8.03
N LEU A 180 12.18 0.48 -7.07
CA LEU A 180 12.93 -0.76 -7.27
C LEU A 180 12.39 -1.85 -6.33
N VAL A 181 12.32 -3.07 -6.86
CA VAL A 181 12.10 -4.28 -6.06
C VAL A 181 13.23 -5.25 -6.35
N ASN A 182 13.86 -5.75 -5.29
CA ASN A 182 14.99 -6.67 -5.36
C ASN A 182 16.13 -6.17 -6.30
N GLY A 183 16.42 -4.85 -6.23
CA GLY A 183 17.45 -4.20 -7.02
C GLY A 183 17.08 -3.88 -8.47
N THR A 184 15.89 -4.26 -8.93
CA THR A 184 15.43 -4.01 -10.30
C THR A 184 14.38 -2.90 -10.33
N VAL A 185 14.48 -1.95 -11.26
CA VAL A 185 13.48 -0.89 -11.46
C VAL A 185 12.19 -1.52 -11.99
N VAL A 186 11.11 -1.40 -11.22
CA VAL A 186 9.77 -1.88 -11.58
C VAL A 186 8.87 -0.75 -12.09
N ALA A 187 9.17 0.48 -11.75
CA ALA A 187 8.54 1.67 -12.28
C ALA A 187 9.52 2.85 -12.23
N SER A 188 9.55 3.64 -13.29
CA SER A 188 10.34 4.88 -13.39
C SER A 188 9.39 6.02 -13.71
N VAL A 189 9.35 7.03 -12.85
CA VAL A 189 8.34 8.11 -12.94
C VAL A 189 9.04 9.47 -13.02
N PRO A 190 8.87 10.22 -14.11
CA PRO A 190 9.38 11.58 -14.22
C PRO A 190 8.81 12.48 -13.11
N LYS A 191 9.65 13.29 -12.47
CA LYS A 191 9.19 14.23 -11.42
C LYS A 191 8.11 15.19 -11.95
N ALA A 192 8.21 15.62 -13.19
CA ALA A 192 7.20 16.47 -13.84
C ALA A 192 5.80 15.83 -13.90
N GLU A 193 5.71 14.48 -13.84
CA GLU A 193 4.43 13.77 -13.83
C GLU A 193 3.85 13.63 -12.44
N ILE A 194 4.66 13.67 -11.37
CA ILE A 194 4.24 13.39 -9.99
C ILE A 194 4.33 14.60 -9.06
N VAL A 195 5.00 15.68 -9.42
CA VAL A 195 5.12 16.91 -8.62
C VAL A 195 4.36 18.06 -9.27
N GLY A 196 3.59 18.80 -8.48
CA GLY A 196 2.83 19.98 -8.95
C GLY A 196 1.41 20.04 -8.37
N ALA A 197 0.59 20.94 -8.87
CA ALA A 197 -0.78 21.15 -8.43
C ALA A 197 -1.60 19.84 -8.57
N GLY A 198 -2.31 19.45 -7.51
CA GLY A 198 -3.08 18.20 -7.45
C GLY A 198 -2.24 16.92 -7.39
N LYS A 199 -0.92 17.05 -7.24
CA LYS A 199 0.06 15.96 -7.17
C LYS A 199 0.86 16.06 -5.88
N LEU A 200 2.05 15.47 -5.83
CA LEU A 200 2.98 15.66 -4.73
C LEU A 200 3.41 17.14 -4.64
N GLU A 201 3.60 17.60 -3.43
CA GLU A 201 4.24 18.90 -3.18
C GLU A 201 5.73 18.85 -3.55
N SER A 202 6.40 17.75 -3.21
CA SER A 202 7.81 17.47 -3.50
C SER A 202 8.09 15.96 -3.40
N THR A 203 9.18 15.50 -3.99
CA THR A 203 9.79 14.20 -3.63
C THR A 203 10.61 14.29 -2.35
N ASP A 204 10.95 15.50 -1.90
CA ASP A 204 11.58 15.76 -0.61
C ASP A 204 10.56 15.66 0.52
N GLY A 205 10.99 15.23 1.70
CA GLY A 205 10.12 15.12 2.86
C GLY A 205 10.38 13.87 3.69
N VAL A 206 9.38 13.47 4.45
CA VAL A 206 9.44 12.26 5.28
C VAL A 206 9.33 11.03 4.40
N TYR A 207 10.12 9.99 4.72
CA TYR A 207 9.95 8.66 4.18
C TYR A 207 9.54 7.66 5.26
N GLY A 208 8.87 6.59 4.85
CA GLY A 208 8.39 5.59 5.79
C GLY A 208 7.76 4.38 5.10
N ILE A 209 6.94 3.67 5.86
CA ILE A 209 6.36 2.40 5.46
C ILE A 209 4.88 2.59 5.09
N ARG A 210 4.51 2.08 3.93
CA ARG A 210 3.12 1.93 3.48
C ARG A 210 2.71 0.47 3.58
N VAL A 211 1.57 0.20 4.21
CA VAL A 211 1.00 -1.15 4.30
C VAL A 211 -0.48 -1.14 3.95
N SER A 212 -0.93 -2.19 3.29
CA SER A 212 -2.35 -2.51 3.18
C SER A 212 -2.84 -3.22 4.45
N HIS A 213 -4.10 -3.59 4.50
CA HIS A 213 -4.66 -4.29 5.65
C HIS A 213 -4.21 -5.76 5.73
N ASN A 214 -4.38 -6.36 6.90
CA ASN A 214 -4.21 -7.80 7.16
C ASN A 214 -2.81 -8.39 6.88
N VAL A 215 -1.74 -7.59 6.85
CA VAL A 215 -0.37 -8.08 6.69
C VAL A 215 0.35 -8.29 8.02
N ASP A 216 1.29 -9.23 8.05
CA ASP A 216 2.21 -9.50 9.18
C ASP A 216 3.63 -9.49 8.65
N LEU A 217 4.40 -8.46 9.01
CA LEU A 217 5.67 -8.11 8.39
C LEU A 217 6.78 -7.94 9.41
N MET A 218 7.97 -8.44 9.05
CA MET A 218 9.24 -7.95 9.59
C MET A 218 9.86 -6.97 8.58
N VAL A 219 10.16 -5.77 9.03
CA VAL A 219 10.84 -4.75 8.23
C VAL A 219 12.22 -4.48 8.83
N THR A 220 13.27 -4.66 8.03
CA THR A 220 14.66 -4.46 8.43
C THR A 220 15.40 -3.56 7.47
N GLY A 221 16.50 -2.96 7.92
CA GLY A 221 17.40 -2.18 7.06
C GLY A 221 16.73 -0.93 6.43
N LEU A 222 15.75 -0.32 7.10
CA LEU A 222 15.22 0.97 6.64
C LEU A 222 16.31 2.03 6.75
N THR A 223 16.83 2.43 5.60
CA THR A 223 17.98 3.35 5.51
C THR A 223 17.80 4.34 4.37
N LYS A 224 18.47 5.48 4.51
CA LYS A 224 18.65 6.47 3.45
C LYS A 224 20.16 6.61 3.15
N LYS A 225 20.50 6.68 1.88
CA LYS A 225 21.82 7.05 1.36
C LYS A 225 21.71 8.31 0.51
#